data_3918c53f48491b9283b7e61f6cd2655f
#
_entry.id   3918c53f48491b9283b7e61f6cd2655f
#
_cell.length_a   1.000
_cell.length_b   1.000
_cell.length_c   1.000
_cell.angle_alpha   90.00
_cell.angle_beta   90.00
_cell.angle_gamma   90.00
#
_symmetry.space_group_name_H-M   'P 1'
#
loop_
_entity.id
_entity.type
_entity.pdbx_description
1 polymer ?
#
loop_
_entity_poly.entity_id
_entity_poly.type
_entity_poly.pdbx_seq_one_letter_code
_entity_poly.pdbx_strand_id
1 'polypeptide(L)'
;MLPLESKLENREFKFADARGVLGELGFAVGGGWEYTQGSFDRALDGEQREMWLRLPFTATFGHIDAEEEESDAVIRFGKPYALRHVHQDGVDEGAGMRLAAGLIDQFAAPKDPDARIGPEWAERAQEMLRIAESALLRN
;
A
#
# COMPACT_ATOMS: atom_id res chain seq x y z
N MET A 1 0.07 7.11 8.89
CA MET A 1 -0.09 5.66 8.66
C MET A 1 -1.02 5.08 9.72
N LEU A 2 -2.10 4.47 9.28
CA LEU A 2 -3.11 3.93 10.19
C LEU A 2 -3.12 2.40 10.09
N PRO A 3 -2.55 1.69 11.06
CA PRO A 3 -2.57 0.22 11.04
C PRO A 3 -3.98 -0.33 11.18
N LEU A 4 -4.24 -1.44 10.49
CA LEU A 4 -5.55 -2.04 10.48
C LEU A 4 -5.45 -3.50 10.92
N GLU A 5 -6.38 -3.94 11.74
CA GLU A 5 -6.46 -5.34 12.11
C GLU A 5 -6.91 -6.16 10.90
N SER A 6 -6.25 -7.29 10.67
CA SER A 6 -6.57 -8.10 9.51
C SER A 6 -6.30 -9.56 9.76
N LYS A 7 -7.16 -10.37 9.17
CA LYS A 7 -6.97 -11.82 9.17
C LYS A 7 -5.84 -12.25 8.25
N LEU A 8 -5.37 -11.34 7.39
CA LEU A 8 -4.27 -11.64 6.48
C LEU A 8 -2.91 -11.59 7.16
N GLU A 9 -2.81 -10.88 8.26
CA GLU A 9 -1.52 -10.73 8.93
C GLU A 9 -0.94 -12.09 9.28
N ASN A 10 0.32 -12.29 8.89
CA ASN A 10 1.07 -13.54 9.07
C ASN A 10 0.58 -14.73 8.24
N ARG A 11 -0.35 -14.51 7.33
CA ARG A 11 -0.80 -15.56 6.41
C ARG A 11 0.12 -15.61 5.20
N GLU A 12 0.31 -16.82 4.70
CA GLU A 12 1.14 -17.04 3.52
C GLU A 12 0.29 -17.41 2.32
N PHE A 13 0.70 -16.91 1.16
CA PHE A 13 0.04 -17.18 -0.11
C PHE A 13 1.11 -17.26 -1.19
N LYS A 14 0.80 -17.95 -2.26
CA LYS A 14 1.63 -17.84 -3.45
C LYS A 14 1.46 -16.43 -4.01
N PHE A 15 2.59 -15.80 -4.34
CA PHE A 15 2.57 -14.44 -4.86
C PHE A 15 1.69 -14.33 -6.10
N ALA A 16 1.80 -15.29 -7.03
CA ALA A 16 1.02 -15.25 -8.25
C ALA A 16 -0.48 -15.30 -7.97
N ASP A 17 -0.90 -16.13 -7.00
CA ASP A 17 -2.30 -16.25 -6.63
C ASP A 17 -2.80 -14.95 -6.00
N ALA A 18 -2.03 -14.41 -5.06
CA ALA A 18 -2.41 -13.16 -4.40
C ALA A 18 -2.49 -12.01 -5.41
N ARG A 19 -1.52 -11.95 -6.31
CA ARG A 19 -1.50 -10.91 -7.34
C ARG A 19 -2.72 -11.00 -8.24
N GLY A 20 -3.11 -12.21 -8.64
CA GLY A 20 -4.30 -12.38 -9.47
C GLY A 20 -5.57 -11.95 -8.77
N VAL A 21 -5.76 -12.41 -7.54
CA VAL A 21 -6.97 -12.08 -6.78
C VAL A 21 -7.03 -10.59 -6.47
N LEU A 22 -5.94 -10.04 -5.94
CA LEU A 22 -5.90 -8.64 -5.56
C LEU A 22 -5.92 -7.71 -6.77
N GLY A 23 -5.32 -8.15 -7.89
CA GLY A 23 -5.37 -7.38 -9.12
C GLY A 23 -6.79 -7.15 -9.61
N GLU A 24 -7.64 -8.16 -9.47
CA GLU A 24 -9.05 -8.01 -9.85
C GLU A 24 -9.78 -7.02 -8.97
N LEU A 25 -9.29 -6.81 -7.76
CA LEU A 25 -9.87 -5.85 -6.83
C LEU A 25 -9.27 -4.45 -6.96
N GLY A 26 -8.36 -4.26 -7.92
CA GLY A 26 -7.76 -2.97 -8.15
C GLY A 26 -6.45 -2.72 -7.42
N PHE A 27 -5.89 -3.73 -6.79
CA PHE A 27 -4.58 -3.61 -6.17
C PHE A 27 -3.48 -3.81 -7.21
N ALA A 28 -2.38 -3.11 -7.03
CA ALA A 28 -1.19 -3.29 -7.85
C ALA A 28 0.01 -3.45 -6.93
N VAL A 29 1.07 -4.06 -7.46
CA VAL A 29 2.32 -4.16 -6.70
C VAL A 29 2.88 -2.75 -6.57
N GLY A 30 3.07 -2.32 -5.34
CA GLY A 30 3.49 -0.95 -5.07
C GLY A 30 4.94 -0.70 -5.37
N GLY A 31 5.27 0.59 -5.54
CA GLY A 31 6.64 1.00 -5.75
C GLY A 31 7.48 0.76 -4.51
N GLY A 32 8.78 0.73 -4.70
CA GLY A 32 9.69 0.54 -3.59
C GLY A 32 9.84 -0.89 -3.14
N TRP A 33 9.26 -1.84 -3.85
CA TRP A 33 9.41 -3.24 -3.49
C TRP A 33 10.81 -3.74 -3.84
N GLU A 34 11.23 -4.76 -3.11
CA GLU A 34 12.49 -5.44 -3.36
C GLU A 34 12.21 -6.92 -3.65
N TYR A 35 13.24 -7.68 -4.00
CA TYR A 35 13.05 -9.09 -4.32
C TYR A 35 12.48 -9.89 -3.16
N THR A 36 12.65 -9.44 -1.94
CA THR A 36 12.19 -10.17 -0.76
C THR A 36 11.06 -9.49 -0.02
N GLN A 37 10.67 -8.28 -0.42
CA GLN A 37 9.56 -7.59 0.21
C GLN A 37 8.92 -6.60 -0.75
N GLY A 38 7.69 -6.26 -0.46
CA GLY A 38 6.94 -5.34 -1.28
C GLY A 38 5.57 -5.09 -0.68
N SER A 39 4.66 -4.60 -1.49
CA SER A 39 3.29 -4.37 -1.05
C SER A 39 2.32 -4.43 -2.21
N PHE A 40 1.06 -4.71 -1.88
CA PHE A 40 -0.04 -4.50 -2.82
C PHE A 40 -0.76 -3.25 -2.35
N ASP A 41 -0.95 -2.31 -3.25
CA ASP A 41 -1.52 -1.01 -2.94
C ASP A 41 -2.76 -0.74 -3.76
N ARG A 42 -3.76 -0.14 -3.14
CA ARG A 42 -4.97 0.28 -3.84
C ARG A 42 -5.36 1.68 -3.38
N ALA A 43 -5.62 2.55 -4.35
CA ALA A 43 -6.12 3.88 -4.04
C ALA A 43 -7.57 3.78 -3.56
N LEU A 44 -7.88 4.53 -2.53
CA LEU A 44 -9.23 4.54 -1.95
C LEU A 44 -10.06 5.72 -2.45
N ASP A 45 -9.40 6.74 -2.96
CA ASP A 45 -10.06 7.99 -3.36
C ASP A 45 -10.09 8.21 -4.87
N GLY A 46 -9.97 7.14 -5.65
CA GLY A 46 -10.12 7.20 -7.09
C GLY A 46 -9.00 7.99 -7.77
N GLU A 47 -9.38 9.05 -8.45
CA GLU A 47 -8.41 9.78 -9.29
C GLU A 47 -7.39 10.58 -8.51
N GLN A 48 -7.71 11.00 -7.30
CA GLN A 48 -6.79 11.81 -6.52
C GLN A 48 -5.58 11.02 -6.04
N ARG A 49 -5.77 9.76 -5.76
CA ARG A 49 -4.70 8.85 -5.36
C ARG A 49 -3.88 9.36 -4.18
N GLU A 50 -4.54 9.97 -3.24
CA GLU A 50 -3.91 10.41 -2.01
C GLU A 50 -4.10 9.40 -0.88
N MET A 51 -5.26 8.74 -0.84
CA MET A 51 -5.58 7.77 0.19
C MET A 51 -5.38 6.37 -0.34
N TRP A 52 -4.61 5.58 0.39
CA TRP A 52 -4.21 4.25 -0.05
C TRP A 52 -4.42 3.22 1.03
N LEU A 53 -4.77 2.02 0.60
CA LEU A 53 -4.69 0.83 1.44
C LEU A 53 -3.48 0.04 0.97
N ARG A 54 -2.59 -0.29 1.89
CA ARG A 54 -1.37 -1.03 1.59
C ARG A 54 -1.35 -2.35 2.34
N LEU A 55 -1.07 -3.41 1.60
CA LEU A 55 -0.90 -4.75 2.15
C LEU A 55 0.57 -5.14 1.98
N PRO A 56 1.39 -4.92 3.02
CA PRO A 56 2.81 -5.23 2.91
C PRO A 56 3.03 -6.73 3.00
N PHE A 57 4.09 -7.20 2.36
CA PHE A 57 4.42 -8.62 2.40
C PHE A 57 5.93 -8.83 2.34
N THR A 58 6.35 -10.02 2.76
CA THR A 58 7.72 -10.47 2.69
C THR A 58 7.73 -11.82 2.01
N ALA A 59 8.70 -12.06 1.14
CA ALA A 59 8.84 -13.36 0.51
C ALA A 59 9.42 -14.35 1.52
N THR A 60 8.76 -15.48 1.69
CA THR A 60 9.24 -16.56 2.55
C THR A 60 9.84 -17.68 1.72
N PHE A 61 9.66 -17.67 0.42
CA PHE A 61 10.24 -18.61 -0.50
C PHE A 61 10.34 -17.94 -1.87
N GLY A 62 11.45 -18.15 -2.55
CA GLY A 62 11.65 -17.60 -3.89
C GLY A 62 11.87 -16.11 -3.89
N HIS A 63 11.84 -15.54 -5.08
CA HIS A 63 12.02 -14.11 -5.29
C HIS A 63 10.77 -13.52 -5.95
N ILE A 64 10.44 -12.31 -5.54
CA ILE A 64 9.33 -11.60 -6.10
C ILE A 64 9.77 -10.92 -7.37
N ASP A 65 9.09 -11.22 -8.47
CA ASP A 65 9.32 -10.56 -9.73
C ASP A 65 7.97 -10.15 -10.30
N ALA A 66 7.71 -8.87 -10.29
CA ALA A 66 6.43 -8.34 -10.74
C ALA A 66 6.21 -8.55 -12.23
N GLU A 67 7.28 -8.76 -12.99
CA GLU A 67 7.18 -8.99 -14.41
C GLU A 67 6.88 -10.44 -14.78
N GLU A 68 7.13 -11.36 -13.86
CA GLU A 68 6.83 -12.76 -14.13
C GLU A 68 5.43 -13.10 -13.67
N GLU A 69 4.64 -13.60 -14.59
CA GLU A 69 3.27 -13.99 -14.29
C GLU A 69 3.21 -15.29 -13.50
N GLU A 70 4.20 -16.13 -13.65
CA GLU A 70 4.24 -17.45 -13.02
C GLU A 70 5.36 -17.57 -12.00
N SER A 71 5.38 -16.63 -11.08
CA SER A 71 6.35 -16.69 -10.00
C SER A 71 5.96 -17.81 -9.02
N ASP A 72 6.97 -18.56 -8.56
CA ASP A 72 6.76 -19.56 -7.52
C ASP A 72 7.01 -19.01 -6.13
N ALA A 73 7.19 -17.72 -6.01
CA ALA A 73 7.40 -17.08 -4.73
C ALA A 73 6.22 -17.27 -3.80
N VAL A 74 6.50 -17.46 -2.53
CA VAL A 74 5.51 -17.49 -1.47
C VAL A 74 5.73 -16.25 -0.62
N ILE A 75 4.66 -15.58 -0.29
CA ILE A 75 4.72 -14.35 0.50
C ILE A 75 3.94 -14.51 1.79
N ARG A 76 4.35 -13.74 2.79
CA ARG A 76 3.63 -13.62 4.06
C ARG A 76 3.23 -12.18 4.22
N PHE A 77 1.96 -11.94 4.47
CA PHE A 77 1.48 -10.59 4.69
C PHE A 77 1.88 -10.07 6.07
N GLY A 78 2.28 -8.82 6.12
CA GLY A 78 2.41 -8.10 7.38
C GLY A 78 1.11 -7.42 7.74
N LYS A 79 1.19 -6.45 8.64
CA LYS A 79 -0.01 -5.74 9.08
C LYS A 79 -0.41 -4.70 8.06
N PRO A 80 -1.62 -4.81 7.48
CA PRO A 80 -2.09 -3.79 6.55
C PRO A 80 -2.25 -2.44 7.21
N TYR A 81 -2.18 -1.41 6.40
CA TYR A 81 -2.39 -0.05 6.91
C TYR A 81 -2.92 0.87 5.82
N ALA A 82 -3.64 1.90 6.27
CA ALA A 82 -4.04 2.99 5.40
C ALA A 82 -3.00 4.10 5.51
N LEU A 83 -2.77 4.77 4.42
CA LEU A 83 -1.86 5.91 4.44
C LEU A 83 -2.38 7.00 3.52
N ARG A 84 -1.97 8.21 3.83
CA ARG A 84 -2.23 9.34 2.98
C ARG A 84 -0.91 9.74 2.34
N HIS A 85 -0.89 9.74 1.03
CA HIS A 85 0.28 10.14 0.27
C HIS A 85 -0.06 11.42 -0.47
N VAL A 86 0.51 12.51 -0.02
CA VAL A 86 0.25 13.80 -0.62
C VAL A 86 1.22 13.99 -1.78
N HIS A 87 0.66 14.18 -2.96
CA HIS A 87 1.46 14.45 -4.13
C HIS A 87 2.02 15.86 -4.04
N GLN A 88 3.29 16.00 -4.38
CA GLN A 88 3.95 17.29 -4.40
C GLN A 88 4.20 17.73 -5.83
N ASP A 89 3.18 17.58 -6.65
CA ASP A 89 3.33 17.84 -8.08
C ASP A 89 3.78 19.26 -8.37
N GLY A 90 3.30 20.21 -7.58
CA GLY A 90 3.69 21.59 -7.76
C GLY A 90 5.07 21.91 -7.23
N VAL A 91 5.63 21.06 -6.41
CA VAL A 91 6.90 21.33 -5.76
C VAL A 91 8.05 21.19 -6.75
N ASP A 92 7.88 20.40 -7.76
CA ASP A 92 8.93 20.13 -8.73
C ASP A 92 9.16 21.28 -9.69
N GLU A 93 8.34 22.28 -9.63
CA GLU A 93 8.30 23.27 -10.68
C GLU A 93 9.28 24.41 -10.55
N GLY A 94 10.10 24.41 -9.52
CA GLY A 94 11.04 25.48 -9.39
C GLY A 94 11.99 25.37 -8.25
N ALA A 95 13.16 26.00 -8.41
CA ALA A 95 14.16 26.01 -7.38
C ALA A 95 13.67 26.70 -6.11
N GLY A 96 12.84 27.71 -6.27
CA GLY A 96 12.25 28.38 -5.12
C GLY A 96 11.38 27.45 -4.30
N MET A 97 10.71 26.57 -4.96
CA MET A 97 9.90 25.58 -4.28
C MET A 97 10.74 24.59 -3.49
N ARG A 98 11.94 24.32 -3.96
CA ARG A 98 12.83 23.43 -3.22
C ARG A 98 13.27 24.05 -1.91
N LEU A 99 13.54 25.34 -1.94
CA LEU A 99 13.88 26.03 -0.69
C LEU A 99 12.70 26.03 0.25
N ALA A 100 11.53 26.28 -0.28
CA ALA A 100 10.32 26.22 0.51
C ALA A 100 10.05 24.80 0.98
N ALA A 101 10.35 23.81 0.14
CA ALA A 101 10.16 22.42 0.50
C ALA A 101 11.04 22.02 1.69
N GLY A 102 12.26 22.53 1.73
CA GLY A 102 13.13 22.28 2.87
C GLY A 102 12.55 22.80 4.17
N LEU A 103 11.94 23.98 4.11
CA LEU A 103 11.29 24.54 5.28
C LEU A 103 10.00 23.79 5.59
N ILE A 104 9.27 23.44 4.56
CA ILE A 104 8.02 22.70 4.72
C ILE A 104 8.30 21.34 5.34
N ASP A 105 9.38 20.70 4.93
CA ASP A 105 9.72 19.40 5.47
C ASP A 105 10.00 19.45 6.95
N GLN A 106 10.59 20.54 7.42
CA GLN A 106 10.83 20.70 8.84
C GLN A 106 9.54 20.81 9.62
N PHE A 107 8.52 21.36 8.99
CA PHE A 107 7.21 21.50 9.63
C PHE A 107 6.26 20.36 9.28
N ALA A 108 6.42 19.80 8.09
CA ALA A 108 5.50 18.78 7.60
C ALA A 108 5.97 17.36 7.92
N ALA A 109 7.28 17.16 8.02
CA ALA A 109 7.80 15.83 8.26
C ALA A 109 7.25 15.18 9.53
N PRO A 110 7.07 15.94 10.63
CA PRO A 110 6.44 15.35 11.79
C PRO A 110 4.93 15.20 11.67
N LYS A 111 4.37 15.71 10.60
CA LYS A 111 2.93 15.52 10.41
C LYS A 111 2.68 14.06 10.17
N ASP A 112 2.08 13.45 11.15
CA ASP A 112 1.70 12.08 11.08
C ASP A 112 0.62 11.92 10.02
N PRO A 113 0.86 11.11 8.96
CA PRO A 113 -0.18 10.85 7.98
C PRO A 113 -1.44 10.31 8.61
N ASP A 114 -1.34 9.63 9.75
CA ASP A 114 -2.48 9.10 10.45
C ASP A 114 -3.40 10.21 10.96
N ALA A 115 -2.82 11.32 11.36
CA ALA A 115 -3.61 12.43 11.88
C ALA A 115 -4.51 13.05 10.81
N ARG A 116 -4.25 12.77 9.55
CA ARG A 116 -5.03 13.29 8.44
C ARG A 116 -6.03 12.29 7.88
N ILE A 117 -6.06 11.10 8.42
CA ILE A 117 -6.97 10.08 7.97
C ILE A 117 -8.23 10.18 8.81
N GLY A 118 -9.27 10.76 8.23
CA GLY A 118 -10.54 10.91 8.92
C GLY A 118 -11.26 9.58 9.06
N PRO A 119 -12.30 9.55 9.92
CA PRO A 119 -13.02 8.30 10.17
C PRO A 119 -13.62 7.69 8.91
N GLU A 120 -14.06 8.49 7.97
CA GLU A 120 -14.63 8.00 6.73
C GLU A 120 -13.63 7.20 5.91
N TRP A 121 -12.38 7.66 5.90
CA TRP A 121 -11.32 6.95 5.17
C TRP A 121 -10.88 5.71 5.90
N ALA A 122 -10.86 5.76 7.22
CA ALA A 122 -10.56 4.58 8.03
C ALA A 122 -11.59 3.48 7.78
N GLU A 123 -12.87 3.86 7.74
CA GLU A 123 -13.93 2.90 7.45
C GLU A 123 -13.83 2.33 6.05
N ARG A 124 -13.52 3.18 5.09
CA ARG A 124 -13.38 2.74 3.70
C ARG A 124 -12.22 1.79 3.54
N ALA A 125 -11.10 2.09 4.19
CA ALA A 125 -9.95 1.21 4.16
C ALA A 125 -10.27 -0.14 4.79
N GLN A 126 -10.97 -0.12 5.93
CA GLN A 126 -11.35 -1.35 6.62
C GLN A 126 -12.31 -2.17 5.78
N GLU A 127 -13.23 -1.53 5.11
CA GLU A 127 -14.18 -2.23 4.25
C GLU A 127 -13.47 -2.87 3.06
N MET A 128 -12.56 -2.13 2.42
CA MET A 128 -11.80 -2.68 1.30
C MET A 128 -10.91 -3.83 1.77
N LEU A 129 -10.36 -3.72 2.96
CA LEU A 129 -9.56 -4.77 3.53
C LEU A 129 -10.39 -6.04 3.75
N ARG A 130 -11.61 -5.89 4.24
CA ARG A 130 -12.50 -7.05 4.41
C ARG A 130 -12.82 -7.71 3.09
N ILE A 131 -12.99 -6.92 2.04
CA ILE A 131 -13.22 -7.47 0.69
C ILE A 131 -12.01 -8.27 0.24
N ALA A 132 -10.81 -7.72 0.45
CA ALA A 132 -9.59 -8.43 0.09
C ALA A 132 -9.41 -9.71 0.91
N GLU A 133 -9.69 -9.66 2.19
CA GLU A 133 -9.64 -10.84 3.05
C GLU A 133 -10.56 -11.93 2.55
N SER A 134 -11.80 -11.56 2.25
CA SER A 134 -12.78 -12.52 1.76
C SER A 134 -12.34 -13.16 0.46
N ALA A 135 -11.80 -12.36 -0.44
CA ALA A 135 -11.36 -12.87 -1.74
C ALA A 135 -10.17 -13.82 -1.61
N LEU A 136 -9.19 -13.45 -0.79
CA LEU A 136 -7.99 -14.27 -0.61
C LEU A 136 -8.25 -15.54 0.19
N LEU A 137 -9.03 -15.42 1.27
CA LEU A 137 -9.25 -16.55 2.16
C LEU A 137 -10.29 -17.53 1.61
N ARG A 138 -11.04 -17.14 0.60
CA ARG A 138 -11.99 -18.01 -0.07
C ARG A 138 -11.30 -19.00 -1.00
N ASN A 139 -10.17 -18.64 -1.50
CA ASN A 139 -9.41 -19.50 -2.43
C ASN A 139 -8.49 -20.46 -1.67
#